data_a3de235a5fd067fddc2c66d6ea905aa2
#
_entry.id   a3de235a5fd067fddc2c66d6ea905aa2
#
_cell.length_a   1.000
_cell.length_b   1.000
_cell.length_c   1.000
_cell.angle_alpha   90.00
_cell.angle_beta   90.00
_cell.angle_gamma   90.00
#
_symmetry.space_group_name_H-M   'P 1'
#
loop_
_entity.id
_entity.type
_entity.pdbx_description
1 polymer ?
#
loop_
_entity_poly.entity_id
_entity_poly.type
_entity_poly.pdbx_seq_one_letter_code
_entity_poly.pdbx_strand_id
1 'polypeptide(L)'
;MNTLTKDFAAELSEVGDSPCLSLYQSTHRHHPENQQDPIRYGNLMKELEESLLQQLPKDEIRPLLKPLLALADDRNFWKHTLDGLAILASKDFFRVYILQRPVAELVVVADSFHTKPLMRILQSADRYQILALNQQEVKLYEGTRDNLDEIKPAEGAPWTITEALGEELTEPHQTVASYGGTGRESSAMHHSHGGKTSEVEGDAERFFRVIDREVLEHHSKPSGLPLILAALPQHHHLFHEVSRNPFLISQSIDVHPDSLSSVEELRHRAWQIIEPLYLARLDALVEEYGNAHSGGQSDDDLVQIAKAVVGGRVATLLIEAQREIPGTLNATTGEIEYADLAHPEVDDVLDDLGELTLRMGGQVVVLPTERMPTETGAAAIYRY
;
A
#
# COMPACT_ATOMS: atom_id res chain seq x y z
N MET A 1 -3.28 -14.12 3.77
CA MET A 1 -3.67 -12.74 3.45
C MET A 1 -2.61 -12.17 2.55
N ASN A 2 -2.99 -11.50 1.50
CA ASN A 2 -2.06 -10.98 0.51
C ASN A 2 -1.87 -9.47 0.71
N THR A 3 -0.63 -9.01 0.54
CA THR A 3 -0.35 -7.57 0.52
C THR A 3 -0.62 -7.05 -0.89
N LEU A 4 -1.33 -5.94 -0.98
CA LEU A 4 -1.59 -5.30 -2.27
C LEU A 4 -0.34 -4.54 -2.73
N THR A 5 0.33 -5.02 -3.78
CA THR A 5 1.57 -4.44 -4.35
C THR A 5 1.35 -3.94 -5.77
N LYS A 6 2.32 -3.18 -6.31
CA LYS A 6 2.24 -2.68 -7.70
C LYS A 6 2.26 -3.80 -8.75
N ASP A 7 2.82 -4.96 -8.40
CA ASP A 7 2.88 -6.13 -9.31
C ASP A 7 1.54 -6.88 -9.40
N PHE A 8 0.56 -6.45 -8.62
CA PHE A 8 -0.79 -7.02 -8.59
C PHE A 8 -1.40 -7.22 -9.99
N ALA A 9 -1.31 -6.21 -10.86
CA ALA A 9 -1.86 -6.29 -12.22
C ALA A 9 -1.15 -7.36 -13.08
N ALA A 10 0.15 -7.60 -12.87
CA ALA A 10 0.90 -8.63 -13.56
C ALA A 10 0.49 -10.04 -13.11
N GLU A 11 0.26 -10.24 -11.80
CA GLU A 11 -0.21 -11.52 -11.26
C GLU A 11 -1.58 -11.94 -11.84
N LEU A 12 -2.45 -10.97 -12.13
CA LEU A 12 -3.80 -11.24 -12.64
C LEU A 12 -3.82 -11.56 -14.13
N SER A 13 -2.87 -11.05 -14.90
CA SER A 13 -2.78 -11.30 -16.35
C SER A 13 -2.48 -12.77 -16.70
N GLU A 14 -2.01 -13.56 -15.76
CA GLU A 14 -1.71 -14.99 -15.90
C GLU A 14 -2.92 -15.92 -15.66
N VAL A 15 -4.06 -15.36 -15.20
CA VAL A 15 -5.26 -16.16 -14.89
C VAL A 15 -6.00 -16.48 -16.20
N GLY A 16 -6.11 -17.79 -16.49
CA GLY A 16 -6.71 -18.31 -17.72
C GLY A 16 -8.25 -18.30 -17.75
N ASP A 17 -8.81 -18.87 -18.82
CA ASP A 17 -10.21 -18.92 -19.23
C ASP A 17 -11.16 -19.63 -18.25
N SER A 18 -11.30 -19.16 -17.01
CA SER A 18 -12.31 -19.64 -16.08
C SER A 18 -13.09 -18.45 -15.52
N PRO A 19 -14.35 -18.61 -15.08
CA PRO A 19 -15.07 -17.46 -14.54
C PRO A 19 -14.25 -16.84 -13.39
N CYS A 20 -14.01 -15.55 -13.50
CA CYS A 20 -13.33 -14.73 -12.51
C CYS A 20 -14.37 -14.13 -11.57
N LEU A 21 -14.18 -14.36 -10.28
CA LEU A 21 -15.05 -13.89 -9.22
C LEU A 21 -14.37 -12.73 -8.50
N SER A 22 -15.02 -11.59 -8.43
CA SER A 22 -14.56 -10.43 -7.68
C SER A 22 -15.63 -10.04 -6.65
N LEU A 23 -15.25 -10.04 -5.38
CA LEU A 23 -16.13 -9.65 -4.28
C LEU A 23 -15.47 -8.53 -3.49
N TYR A 24 -16.17 -7.44 -3.32
CA TYR A 24 -15.76 -6.29 -2.54
C TYR A 24 -16.78 -6.00 -1.45
N GLN A 25 -16.27 -5.65 -0.27
CA GLN A 25 -17.10 -5.34 0.87
C GLN A 25 -16.45 -4.29 1.75
N SER A 26 -17.21 -3.29 2.20
CA SER A 26 -16.80 -2.44 3.31
C SER A 26 -16.80 -3.25 4.61
N THR A 27 -15.72 -3.13 5.39
CA THR A 27 -15.56 -3.79 6.69
C THR A 27 -15.26 -2.75 7.77
N HIS A 28 -15.32 -3.17 9.03
CA HIS A 28 -15.17 -2.27 10.16
C HIS A 28 -14.15 -2.80 11.16
N ARG A 29 -13.30 -1.90 11.68
CA ARG A 29 -12.22 -2.23 12.63
C ARG A 29 -12.73 -2.53 14.03
N HIS A 30 -13.84 -1.91 14.43
CA HIS A 30 -14.29 -1.86 15.82
C HIS A 30 -15.69 -2.44 16.01
N HIS A 31 -15.93 -2.91 17.23
CA HIS A 31 -17.24 -3.28 17.72
C HIS A 31 -18.08 -2.02 18.01
N PRO A 32 -19.39 -1.98 17.71
CA PRO A 32 -20.25 -3.11 17.27
C PRO A 32 -20.35 -3.28 15.74
N GLU A 33 -19.84 -2.37 14.94
CA GLU A 33 -20.04 -2.31 13.48
C GLU A 33 -19.52 -3.57 12.78
N ASN A 34 -18.35 -4.08 13.23
CA ASN A 34 -17.72 -5.27 12.65
C ASN A 34 -18.54 -6.57 12.83
N GLN A 35 -19.55 -6.58 13.69
CA GLN A 35 -20.44 -7.75 13.84
C GLN A 35 -21.37 -7.95 12.64
N GLN A 36 -21.61 -6.89 11.87
CA GLN A 36 -22.43 -6.92 10.67
C GLN A 36 -21.65 -7.41 9.44
N ASP A 37 -20.33 -7.35 9.46
CA ASP A 37 -19.49 -7.67 8.31
C ASP A 37 -19.64 -9.12 7.82
N PRO A 38 -19.67 -10.16 8.69
CA PRO A 38 -19.94 -11.54 8.25
C PRO A 38 -21.36 -11.73 7.69
N ILE A 39 -22.33 -10.94 8.16
CA ILE A 39 -23.72 -11.01 7.69
C ILE A 39 -23.81 -10.44 6.28
N ARG A 40 -23.19 -9.26 6.04
CA ARG A 40 -23.10 -8.64 4.71
C ARG A 40 -22.39 -9.55 3.74
N TYR A 41 -21.26 -10.13 4.16
CA TYR A 41 -20.53 -11.12 3.39
C TYR A 41 -21.41 -12.30 2.95
N GLY A 42 -22.20 -12.83 3.87
CA GLY A 42 -23.15 -13.91 3.57
C GLY A 42 -24.24 -13.51 2.55
N ASN A 43 -24.62 -12.22 2.48
CA ASN A 43 -25.55 -11.73 1.47
C ASN A 43 -24.87 -11.62 0.10
N LEU A 44 -23.65 -11.04 0.05
CA LEU A 44 -22.85 -10.96 -1.18
C LEU A 44 -22.52 -12.35 -1.74
N MET A 45 -22.26 -13.32 -0.87
CA MET A 45 -22.06 -14.72 -1.27
C MET A 45 -23.29 -15.37 -1.93
N LYS A 46 -24.50 -15.00 -1.49
CA LYS A 46 -25.73 -15.47 -2.16
C LYS A 46 -25.89 -14.83 -3.54
N GLU A 47 -25.63 -13.54 -3.63
CA GLU A 47 -25.66 -12.81 -4.90
C GLU A 47 -24.65 -13.40 -5.90
N LEU A 48 -23.41 -13.71 -5.41
CA LEU A 48 -22.38 -14.38 -6.19
C LEU A 48 -22.83 -15.75 -6.69
N GLU A 49 -23.43 -16.57 -5.82
CA GLU A 49 -23.96 -17.90 -6.16
C GLU A 49 -25.10 -17.78 -7.20
N GLU A 50 -26.00 -16.83 -7.03
CA GLU A 50 -27.11 -16.58 -7.96
C GLU A 50 -26.60 -16.15 -9.35
N SER A 51 -25.59 -15.27 -9.40
CA SER A 51 -24.93 -14.87 -10.66
C SER A 51 -24.26 -16.04 -11.36
N LEU A 52 -23.50 -16.86 -10.62
CA LEU A 52 -22.86 -18.05 -11.18
C LEU A 52 -23.85 -19.09 -11.71
N LEU A 53 -25.00 -19.28 -11.05
CA LEU A 53 -26.04 -20.21 -11.47
C LEU A 53 -26.69 -19.85 -12.81
N GLN A 54 -26.57 -18.60 -13.25
CA GLN A 54 -27.01 -18.18 -14.58
C GLN A 54 -26.07 -18.64 -15.70
N GLN A 55 -24.79 -18.89 -15.35
CA GLN A 55 -23.73 -19.21 -16.33
C GLN A 55 -23.27 -20.66 -16.27
N LEU A 56 -23.27 -21.27 -15.08
CA LEU A 56 -22.66 -22.58 -14.83
C LEU A 56 -23.59 -23.55 -14.08
N PRO A 57 -23.43 -24.88 -14.31
CA PRO A 57 -24.14 -25.89 -13.52
C PRO A 57 -23.61 -25.95 -12.08
N LYS A 58 -24.47 -26.35 -11.14
CA LYS A 58 -24.17 -26.40 -9.70
C LYS A 58 -22.91 -27.16 -9.33
N ASP A 59 -22.58 -28.22 -10.05
CA ASP A 59 -21.43 -29.07 -9.76
C ASP A 59 -20.10 -28.37 -10.07
N GLU A 60 -20.09 -27.41 -10.99
CA GLU A 60 -18.92 -26.59 -11.33
C GLU A 60 -18.76 -25.37 -10.41
N ILE A 61 -19.86 -24.88 -9.83
CA ILE A 61 -19.87 -23.74 -8.91
C ILE A 61 -19.29 -24.10 -7.54
N ARG A 62 -19.58 -25.31 -7.04
CA ARG A 62 -19.16 -25.74 -5.71
C ARG A 62 -17.66 -25.62 -5.43
N PRO A 63 -16.76 -26.05 -6.33
CA PRO A 63 -15.32 -25.89 -6.10
C PRO A 63 -14.90 -24.42 -6.04
N LEU A 64 -15.51 -23.55 -6.85
CA LEU A 64 -15.21 -22.10 -6.89
C LEU A 64 -15.60 -21.41 -5.58
N LEU A 65 -16.78 -21.72 -5.04
CA LEU A 65 -17.27 -21.09 -3.82
C LEU A 65 -16.65 -21.65 -2.53
N LYS A 66 -16.05 -22.84 -2.57
CA LYS A 66 -15.51 -23.50 -1.37
C LYS A 66 -14.53 -22.63 -0.55
N PRO A 67 -13.52 -21.97 -1.14
CA PRO A 67 -12.60 -21.13 -0.38
C PRO A 67 -13.28 -19.87 0.19
N LEU A 68 -14.25 -19.30 -0.52
CA LEU A 68 -14.99 -18.14 -0.06
C LEU A 68 -15.92 -18.51 1.11
N LEU A 69 -16.61 -19.65 1.05
CA LEU A 69 -17.46 -20.13 2.14
C LEU A 69 -16.65 -20.43 3.41
N ALA A 70 -15.40 -20.90 3.27
CA ALA A 70 -14.54 -21.13 4.41
C ALA A 70 -14.20 -19.83 5.16
N LEU A 71 -14.10 -18.70 4.47
CA LEU A 71 -13.90 -17.38 5.09
C LEU A 71 -15.12 -16.92 5.88
N ALA A 72 -16.34 -17.25 5.43
CA ALA A 72 -17.57 -16.87 6.13
C ALA A 72 -17.59 -17.39 7.57
N ASP A 73 -17.06 -18.60 7.78
CA ASP A 73 -17.03 -19.28 9.08
C ASP A 73 -15.79 -18.95 9.94
N ASP A 74 -14.80 -18.24 9.37
CA ASP A 74 -13.56 -17.91 10.07
C ASP A 74 -13.70 -16.68 10.98
N ARG A 75 -14.08 -16.95 12.23
CA ARG A 75 -14.22 -15.88 13.25
C ARG A 75 -12.91 -15.14 13.55
N ASN A 76 -11.76 -15.77 13.33
CA ASN A 76 -10.48 -15.12 13.56
C ASN A 76 -10.16 -14.13 12.44
N PHE A 77 -10.48 -14.48 11.21
CA PHE A 77 -10.41 -13.60 10.06
C PHE A 77 -11.18 -12.30 10.30
N TRP A 78 -12.47 -12.39 10.67
CA TRP A 78 -13.36 -11.24 10.90
C TRP A 78 -12.96 -10.33 12.06
N LYS A 79 -12.11 -10.77 12.97
CA LYS A 79 -11.56 -9.94 14.06
C LYS A 79 -10.37 -9.06 13.61
N HIS A 80 -9.80 -9.33 12.46
CA HIS A 80 -8.61 -8.67 11.96
C HIS A 80 -8.83 -8.00 10.60
N THR A 81 -10.07 -7.77 10.21
CA THR A 81 -10.43 -6.93 9.06
C THR A 81 -10.16 -5.45 9.38
N LEU A 82 -9.90 -4.67 8.33
CA LEU A 82 -9.74 -3.22 8.41
C LEU A 82 -11.00 -2.53 7.87
N ASP A 83 -10.85 -1.60 6.94
CA ASP A 83 -11.96 -0.78 6.44
C ASP A 83 -12.61 -1.36 5.18
N GLY A 84 -11.91 -2.26 4.51
CA GLY A 84 -12.40 -2.94 3.32
C GLY A 84 -11.83 -4.33 3.13
N LEU A 85 -12.53 -5.10 2.33
CA LEU A 85 -12.19 -6.46 1.93
C LEU A 85 -12.36 -6.59 0.43
N ALA A 86 -11.37 -7.20 -0.23
CA ALA A 86 -11.49 -7.65 -1.60
C ALA A 86 -11.08 -9.12 -1.71
N ILE A 87 -11.87 -9.88 -2.45
CA ILE A 87 -11.60 -11.28 -2.74
C ILE A 87 -11.66 -11.48 -4.25
N LEU A 88 -10.57 -12.00 -4.79
CA LEU A 88 -10.48 -12.41 -6.18
C LEU A 88 -10.30 -13.92 -6.23
N ALA A 89 -11.17 -14.60 -6.95
CA ALA A 89 -11.15 -16.05 -7.03
C ALA A 89 -11.47 -16.55 -8.44
N SER A 90 -10.76 -17.58 -8.87
CA SER A 90 -11.07 -18.39 -10.03
C SER A 90 -10.80 -19.86 -9.73
N LYS A 91 -10.85 -20.74 -10.70
CA LYS A 91 -10.62 -22.16 -10.50
C LYS A 91 -9.29 -22.48 -9.80
N ASP A 92 -8.22 -21.79 -10.19
CA ASP A 92 -6.85 -22.06 -9.74
C ASP A 92 -6.22 -20.84 -9.01
N PHE A 93 -7.01 -19.80 -8.77
CA PHE A 93 -6.56 -18.56 -8.17
C PHE A 93 -7.49 -18.16 -7.00
N PHE A 94 -6.89 -17.81 -5.86
CA PHE A 94 -7.62 -17.29 -4.71
C PHE A 94 -6.76 -16.30 -3.95
N ARG A 95 -7.23 -15.05 -3.85
CA ARG A 95 -6.55 -13.97 -3.12
C ARG A 95 -7.54 -13.21 -2.24
N VAL A 96 -7.08 -12.85 -1.06
CA VAL A 96 -7.83 -12.06 -0.08
C VAL A 96 -6.98 -10.86 0.31
N TYR A 97 -7.48 -9.66 0.03
CA TYR A 97 -6.87 -8.38 0.37
C TYR A 97 -7.67 -7.69 1.45
N ILE A 98 -7.01 -7.36 2.56
CA ILE A 98 -7.58 -6.49 3.59
C ILE A 98 -7.14 -5.07 3.27
N LEU A 99 -8.11 -4.17 3.16
CA LEU A 99 -7.92 -2.83 2.65
C LEU A 99 -8.01 -1.80 3.76
N GLN A 100 -7.15 -0.80 3.72
CA GLN A 100 -7.13 0.33 4.66
C GLN A 100 -8.17 1.42 4.33
N ARG A 101 -9.01 1.17 3.33
CA ARG A 101 -10.07 2.07 2.90
C ARG A 101 -11.36 1.31 2.66
N PRO A 102 -12.50 1.94 2.94
CA PRO A 102 -13.78 1.36 2.56
C PRO A 102 -13.88 1.27 1.03
N VAL A 103 -14.53 0.22 0.60
CA VAL A 103 -14.87 -0.03 -0.81
C VAL A 103 -16.36 -0.25 -0.93
N ALA A 104 -16.96 0.12 -2.06
CA ALA A 104 -18.35 -0.18 -2.32
C ALA A 104 -18.60 -1.70 -2.32
N GLU A 105 -19.75 -2.13 -1.82
CA GLU A 105 -20.16 -3.53 -1.91
C GLU A 105 -20.42 -3.86 -3.38
N LEU A 106 -19.74 -4.87 -3.90
CA LEU A 106 -19.79 -5.26 -5.28
C LEU A 106 -19.48 -6.74 -5.45
N VAL A 107 -20.23 -7.39 -6.30
CA VAL A 107 -20.01 -8.77 -6.75
C VAL A 107 -20.00 -8.78 -8.29
N VAL A 108 -18.91 -9.27 -8.86
CA VAL A 108 -18.76 -9.42 -10.31
C VAL A 108 -18.36 -10.84 -10.65
N VAL A 109 -19.03 -11.42 -11.64
CA VAL A 109 -18.69 -12.71 -12.28
C VAL A 109 -18.49 -12.43 -13.75
N ALA A 110 -17.23 -12.47 -14.21
CA ALA A 110 -16.87 -12.11 -15.59
C ALA A 110 -15.73 -12.98 -16.11
N ASP A 111 -15.30 -12.75 -17.35
CA ASP A 111 -14.15 -13.42 -17.96
C ASP A 111 -12.80 -12.88 -17.44
N SER A 112 -12.81 -11.71 -16.78
CA SER A 112 -11.67 -11.09 -16.13
C SER A 112 -12.01 -10.68 -14.70
N PHE A 113 -11.00 -10.39 -13.88
CA PHE A 113 -11.23 -9.85 -12.56
C PHE A 113 -11.59 -8.36 -12.64
N HIS A 114 -12.59 -7.96 -11.87
CA HIS A 114 -12.86 -6.55 -11.62
C HIS A 114 -11.82 -6.02 -10.63
N THR A 115 -10.78 -5.37 -11.12
CA THR A 115 -9.60 -4.97 -10.31
C THR A 115 -9.66 -3.52 -9.83
N LYS A 116 -10.57 -2.81 -10.33
CA LYS A 116 -10.91 -1.40 -10.20
C LYS A 116 -10.74 -0.77 -8.81
N PRO A 117 -11.40 -1.27 -7.75
CA PRO A 117 -11.25 -0.70 -6.42
C PRO A 117 -9.83 -0.87 -5.88
N LEU A 118 -9.15 -1.97 -6.23
CA LEU A 118 -7.78 -2.23 -5.81
C LEU A 118 -6.79 -1.28 -6.50
N MET A 119 -7.01 -1.02 -7.78
CA MET A 119 -6.20 -0.08 -8.55
C MET A 119 -6.29 1.35 -7.99
N ARG A 120 -7.48 1.79 -7.64
CA ARG A 120 -7.68 3.09 -6.96
C ARG A 120 -6.90 3.20 -5.66
N ILE A 121 -6.85 2.12 -4.88
CA ILE A 121 -6.09 2.09 -3.63
C ILE A 121 -4.58 2.13 -3.89
N LEU A 122 -4.09 1.32 -4.83
CA LEU A 122 -2.66 1.28 -5.16
C LEU A 122 -2.12 2.60 -5.73
N GLN A 123 -2.96 3.31 -6.46
CA GLN A 123 -2.57 4.52 -7.18
C GLN A 123 -2.89 5.81 -6.43
N SER A 124 -3.48 5.70 -5.26
CA SER A 124 -3.74 6.85 -4.42
C SER A 124 -2.42 7.52 -4.04
N ALA A 125 -2.28 8.78 -4.44
CA ALA A 125 -1.04 9.54 -4.28
C ALA A 125 -0.78 9.98 -2.82
N ASP A 126 -1.70 9.72 -1.90
CA ASP A 126 -1.63 10.09 -0.48
C ASP A 126 -1.07 8.98 0.44
N ARG A 127 -0.57 7.86 -0.13
CA ARG A 127 0.04 6.78 0.64
C ARG A 127 1.48 7.11 1.03
N TYR A 128 1.87 6.68 2.23
CA TYR A 128 3.22 6.83 2.77
C TYR A 128 3.57 5.71 3.75
N GLN A 129 4.83 5.60 4.11
CA GLN A 129 5.32 4.68 5.14
C GLN A 129 6.01 5.45 6.27
N ILE A 130 5.95 4.92 7.49
CA ILE A 130 6.65 5.45 8.66
C ILE A 130 7.51 4.34 9.25
N LEU A 131 8.81 4.59 9.37
CA LEU A 131 9.73 3.75 10.13
C LEU A 131 9.89 4.35 11.53
N ALA A 132 9.22 3.77 12.51
CA ALA A 132 9.36 4.13 13.91
C ALA A 132 10.46 3.27 14.52
N LEU A 133 11.54 3.87 15.03
CA LEU A 133 12.67 3.15 15.58
C LEU A 133 13.21 3.75 16.87
N ASN A 134 13.76 2.87 17.69
CA ASN A 134 14.65 3.17 18.79
C ASN A 134 15.94 2.35 18.64
N GLN A 135 16.80 2.33 19.67
CA GLN A 135 18.05 1.56 19.62
C GLN A 135 17.85 0.04 19.71
N GLN A 136 16.66 -0.45 20.04
CA GLN A 136 16.40 -1.85 20.34
C GLN A 136 15.47 -2.52 19.33
N GLU A 137 14.49 -1.78 18.84
CA GLU A 137 13.44 -2.32 17.96
C GLU A 137 12.95 -1.29 16.96
N VAL A 138 12.31 -1.80 15.92
CA VAL A 138 11.66 -0.99 14.90
C VAL A 138 10.22 -1.46 14.67
N LYS A 139 9.38 -0.54 14.21
CA LYS A 139 8.05 -0.79 13.68
C LYS A 139 7.87 -0.06 12.37
N LEU A 140 7.27 -0.70 11.41
CA LEU A 140 6.94 -0.10 10.14
C LEU A 140 5.43 0.07 10.05
N TYR A 141 5.01 1.24 9.59
CA TYR A 141 3.62 1.55 9.35
C TYR A 141 3.42 1.95 7.89
N GLU A 142 2.26 1.65 7.37
CA GLU A 142 1.79 2.21 6.11
C GLU A 142 0.49 2.95 6.36
N GLY A 143 0.37 4.13 5.79
CA GLY A 143 -0.78 4.99 6.02
C GLY A 143 -1.21 5.78 4.81
N THR A 144 -2.34 6.40 5.00
CA THR A 144 -2.97 7.35 4.11
C THR A 144 -3.35 8.59 4.91
N ARG A 145 -4.02 9.55 4.28
CA ARG A 145 -4.62 10.68 4.97
C ARG A 145 -5.48 10.25 6.17
N ASP A 146 -6.22 9.15 6.03
CA ASP A 146 -7.29 8.78 6.96
C ASP A 146 -6.88 7.67 7.94
N ASN A 147 -5.94 6.80 7.57
CA ASN A 147 -5.58 5.62 8.34
C ASN A 147 -4.07 5.39 8.41
N LEU A 148 -3.63 4.71 9.48
CA LEU A 148 -2.24 4.27 9.66
C LEU A 148 -2.24 2.89 10.31
N ASP A 149 -1.66 1.91 9.65
CA ASP A 149 -1.61 0.52 10.10
C ASP A 149 -0.18 0.01 10.20
N GLU A 150 0.08 -0.78 11.23
CA GLU A 150 1.37 -1.44 11.40
C GLU A 150 1.51 -2.57 10.36
N ILE A 151 2.62 -2.55 9.63
CA ILE A 151 2.98 -3.59 8.66
C ILE A 151 3.73 -4.70 9.39
N LYS A 152 3.34 -5.94 9.15
CA LYS A 152 4.07 -7.08 9.68
C LYS A 152 5.44 -7.19 9.00
N PRO A 153 6.49 -7.56 9.76
CA PRO A 153 7.80 -7.87 9.20
C PRO A 153 7.72 -8.90 8.07
N ALA A 154 8.61 -8.78 7.09
CA ALA A 154 8.85 -9.86 6.15
C ALA A 154 9.35 -11.10 6.92
N GLU A 155 9.02 -12.30 6.43
CA GLU A 155 9.42 -13.53 7.11
C GLU A 155 10.96 -13.63 7.22
N GLY A 156 11.46 -13.72 8.45
CA GLY A 156 12.88 -13.76 8.74
C GLY A 156 13.61 -12.40 8.79
N ALA A 157 12.91 -11.29 8.59
CA ALA A 157 13.52 -9.97 8.74
C ALA A 157 13.80 -9.64 10.21
N PRO A 158 14.98 -9.13 10.54
CA PRO A 158 15.35 -8.77 11.92
C PRO A 158 14.75 -7.40 12.27
N TRP A 159 13.83 -7.37 13.23
CA TRP A 159 13.18 -6.12 13.69
C TRP A 159 13.63 -5.67 15.07
N THR A 160 14.50 -6.47 15.71
CA THR A 160 15.15 -6.10 16.95
C THR A 160 16.67 -6.09 16.76
N ILE A 161 17.38 -5.34 17.59
CA ILE A 161 18.85 -5.29 17.56
C ILE A 161 19.46 -6.67 17.81
N THR A 162 18.85 -7.48 18.67
CA THR A 162 19.32 -8.85 18.98
C THR A 162 19.16 -9.76 17.76
N GLU A 163 18.07 -9.66 17.01
CA GLU A 163 17.89 -10.43 15.78
C GLU A 163 18.84 -9.98 14.68
N ALA A 164 19.10 -8.67 14.60
CA ALA A 164 19.94 -8.08 13.57
C ALA A 164 21.43 -8.35 13.77
N LEU A 165 21.92 -8.25 15.00
CA LEU A 165 23.35 -8.33 15.32
C LEU A 165 23.75 -9.67 15.96
N GLY A 166 22.83 -10.40 16.59
CA GLY A 166 23.12 -11.71 17.20
C GLY A 166 24.34 -11.67 18.11
N GLU A 167 25.35 -12.50 17.80
CA GLU A 167 26.61 -12.60 18.55
C GLU A 167 27.54 -11.38 18.39
N GLU A 168 27.26 -10.50 17.39
CA GLU A 168 28.03 -9.27 17.17
C GLU A 168 27.57 -8.13 18.09
N LEU A 169 26.50 -8.31 18.84
CA LEU A 169 26.03 -7.34 19.81
C LEU A 169 27.02 -7.24 20.97
N THR A 170 27.42 -6.02 21.31
CA THR A 170 28.36 -5.78 22.42
C THR A 170 27.73 -6.23 23.73
N GLU A 171 28.37 -7.20 24.40
CA GLU A 171 27.91 -7.71 25.70
C GLU A 171 27.88 -6.57 26.74
N PRO A 172 26.79 -6.46 27.54
CA PRO A 172 26.77 -5.55 28.68
C PRO A 172 27.81 -5.98 29.68
N HIS A 173 28.98 -5.32 29.71
CA HIS A 173 30.01 -5.60 30.67
C HIS A 173 29.46 -5.44 32.10
N GLN A 174 29.33 -6.56 32.81
CA GLN A 174 29.13 -6.57 34.25
C GLN A 174 30.39 -6.00 34.90
N THR A 175 30.31 -4.77 35.39
CA THR A 175 31.35 -4.23 36.28
C THR A 175 31.33 -5.06 37.56
N VAL A 176 32.13 -6.11 37.61
CA VAL A 176 32.45 -6.78 38.88
C VAL A 176 33.23 -5.76 39.69
N ALA A 177 32.57 -5.14 40.67
CA ALA A 177 33.26 -4.35 41.66
C ALA A 177 34.14 -5.31 42.47
N SER A 178 35.42 -5.38 42.13
CA SER A 178 36.41 -6.08 42.92
C SER A 178 36.61 -5.33 44.24
N TYR A 179 35.91 -5.78 45.26
CA TYR A 179 36.20 -5.39 46.65
C TYR A 179 37.42 -6.23 47.13
N GLY A 180 38.54 -5.59 47.35
CA GLY A 180 39.62 -6.24 48.10
C GLY A 180 41.02 -5.73 47.79
N GLY A 181 41.60 -4.94 48.66
CA GLY A 181 43.05 -4.71 48.67
C GLY A 181 43.47 -3.39 49.26
N THR A 182 43.71 -3.35 50.56
CA THR A 182 44.46 -2.30 51.25
C THR A 182 45.89 -2.22 50.77
N GLY A 183 46.27 -1.13 50.10
CA GLY A 183 47.69 -0.93 49.69
C GLY A 183 47.84 0.41 48.97
N ARG A 184 48.67 1.26 49.55
CA ARG A 184 49.09 2.61 49.16
C ARG A 184 49.47 2.73 47.68
N GLU A 185 49.10 3.87 47.16
CA GLU A 185 49.52 4.70 46.02
C GLU A 185 48.45 4.90 44.97
N SER A 186 47.90 6.11 45.03
CA SER A 186 46.89 6.64 44.14
C SER A 186 47.52 7.06 42.80
N SER A 187 47.29 6.31 41.76
CA SER A 187 47.19 6.88 40.43
C SER A 187 45.71 6.87 40.05
N ALA A 188 45.16 8.06 39.94
CA ALA A 188 43.80 8.23 39.45
C ALA A 188 43.69 7.69 38.02
N MET A 189 43.13 6.49 37.88
CA MET A 189 42.64 6.04 36.58
C MET A 189 41.42 6.88 36.23
N HIS A 190 41.61 7.78 35.30
CA HIS A 190 40.49 8.38 34.58
C HIS A 190 39.75 7.27 33.86
N HIS A 191 38.63 6.81 34.43
CA HIS A 191 37.69 6.00 33.71
C HIS A 191 37.05 6.90 32.66
N SER A 192 37.46 6.76 31.41
CA SER A 192 36.88 7.39 30.25
C SER A 192 35.41 6.94 30.13
N HIS A 193 34.48 7.80 30.46
CA HIS A 193 33.07 7.61 30.16
C HIS A 193 32.78 7.60 28.64
N GLY A 194 33.78 7.87 27.80
CA GLY A 194 33.63 7.92 26.34
C GLY A 194 33.59 6.54 25.64
N GLY A 195 34.10 5.49 26.24
CA GLY A 195 34.15 4.17 25.59
C GLY A 195 32.79 3.50 25.43
N LYS A 196 31.94 3.56 26.46
CA LYS A 196 30.63 2.91 26.46
C LYS A 196 29.62 3.58 25.51
N THR A 197 29.63 4.89 25.43
CA THR A 197 28.74 5.64 24.54
C THR A 197 29.10 5.31 23.08
N SER A 198 30.39 5.23 22.75
CA SER A 198 30.88 4.92 21.40
C SER A 198 30.57 3.48 20.96
N GLU A 199 30.55 2.51 21.88
CA GLU A 199 30.21 1.11 21.57
C GLU A 199 28.69 0.97 21.32
N VAL A 200 27.84 1.58 22.13
CA VAL A 200 26.38 1.59 21.97
C VAL A 200 25.97 2.33 20.69
N GLU A 201 26.66 3.44 20.36
CA GLU A 201 26.43 4.16 19.11
C GLU A 201 26.85 3.31 17.90
N GLY A 202 27.94 2.55 17.99
CA GLY A 202 28.40 1.62 16.95
C GLY A 202 27.41 0.46 16.71
N ASP A 203 26.82 -0.08 17.77
CA ASP A 203 25.79 -1.11 17.66
C ASP A 203 24.51 -0.56 17.02
N ALA A 204 24.10 0.64 17.43
CA ALA A 204 22.94 1.32 16.83
C ALA A 204 23.18 1.60 15.33
N GLU A 205 24.36 2.04 14.94
CA GLU A 205 24.73 2.28 13.55
C GLU A 205 24.65 1.00 12.71
N ARG A 206 25.18 -0.12 13.20
CA ARG A 206 25.11 -1.43 12.54
C ARG A 206 23.66 -1.90 12.40
N PHE A 207 22.88 -1.77 13.47
CA PHE A 207 21.46 -2.09 13.48
C PHE A 207 20.70 -1.28 12.44
N PHE A 208 20.89 0.03 12.42
CA PHE A 208 20.20 0.92 11.47
C PHE A 208 20.53 0.60 10.00
N ARG A 209 21.76 0.20 9.70
CA ARG A 209 22.13 -0.25 8.35
C ARG A 209 21.43 -1.55 7.93
N VAL A 210 21.28 -2.48 8.86
CA VAL A 210 20.52 -3.72 8.60
C VAL A 210 19.07 -3.38 8.32
N ILE A 211 18.44 -2.58 9.19
CA ILE A 211 17.05 -2.16 9.04
C ILE A 211 16.81 -1.37 7.75
N ASP A 212 17.70 -0.41 7.43
CA ASP A 212 17.58 0.37 6.18
C ASP A 212 17.53 -0.55 4.95
N ARG A 213 18.42 -1.55 4.89
CA ARG A 213 18.46 -2.52 3.80
C ARG A 213 17.19 -3.37 3.73
N GLU A 214 16.73 -3.91 4.87
CA GLU A 214 15.52 -4.74 4.92
C GLU A 214 14.27 -3.96 4.50
N VAL A 215 14.11 -2.73 5.02
CA VAL A 215 12.99 -1.85 4.66
C VAL A 215 13.06 -1.45 3.19
N LEU A 216 14.25 -1.15 2.67
CA LEU A 216 14.43 -0.81 1.26
C LEU A 216 14.00 -1.96 0.34
N GLU A 217 14.52 -3.17 0.58
CA GLU A 217 14.30 -4.29 -0.33
C GLU A 217 12.87 -4.85 -0.25
N HIS A 218 12.33 -4.96 0.95
CA HIS A 218 11.06 -5.65 1.16
C HIS A 218 9.83 -4.73 1.22
N HIS A 219 10.01 -3.42 1.43
CA HIS A 219 8.89 -2.50 1.62
C HIS A 219 8.97 -1.26 0.71
N SER A 220 10.08 -0.50 0.72
CA SER A 220 10.14 0.76 -0.01
C SER A 220 10.22 0.57 -1.53
N LYS A 221 11.05 -0.36 -2.04
CA LYS A 221 11.14 -0.66 -3.48
C LYS A 221 9.82 -1.21 -4.05
N PRO A 222 9.18 -2.22 -3.43
CA PRO A 222 7.93 -2.77 -3.93
C PRO A 222 6.78 -1.76 -3.93
N SER A 223 6.69 -0.93 -2.87
CA SER A 223 5.61 0.06 -2.75
C SER A 223 5.87 1.34 -3.54
N GLY A 224 7.14 1.79 -3.59
CA GLY A 224 7.53 3.09 -4.15
C GLY A 224 7.00 4.29 -3.35
N LEU A 225 6.64 4.07 -2.07
CA LEU A 225 6.06 5.08 -1.20
C LEU A 225 7.13 5.93 -0.49
N PRO A 226 6.86 7.20 -0.20
CA PRO A 226 7.74 8.00 0.65
C PRO A 226 7.81 7.39 2.05
N LEU A 227 9.00 7.34 2.63
CA LEU A 227 9.30 6.83 3.95
C LEU A 227 9.65 7.98 4.90
N ILE A 228 8.96 8.07 6.02
CA ILE A 228 9.24 9.03 7.11
C ILE A 228 9.94 8.30 8.24
N LEU A 229 11.00 8.89 8.78
CA LEU A 229 11.61 8.41 10.01
C LEU A 229 10.87 9.00 11.23
N ALA A 230 10.49 8.14 12.17
CA ALA A 230 9.93 8.53 13.46
C ALA A 230 10.82 7.99 14.59
N ALA A 231 11.56 8.86 15.26
CA ALA A 231 12.54 8.48 16.27
C ALA A 231 12.86 9.65 17.21
N LEU A 232 13.69 9.42 18.21
CA LEU A 232 14.29 10.51 18.98
C LEU A 232 15.26 11.33 18.12
N PRO A 233 15.39 12.65 18.33
CA PRO A 233 16.26 13.54 17.53
C PRO A 233 17.71 13.06 17.40
N GLN A 234 18.25 12.44 18.44
CA GLN A 234 19.62 11.87 18.42
C GLN A 234 19.80 10.74 17.40
N HIS A 235 18.72 10.02 17.05
CA HIS A 235 18.77 8.93 16.06
C HIS A 235 18.50 9.40 14.64
N HIS A 236 17.88 10.59 14.44
CA HIS A 236 17.61 11.12 13.11
C HIS A 236 18.89 11.32 12.31
N HIS A 237 19.87 12.01 12.89
CA HIS A 237 21.14 12.28 12.21
C HIS A 237 21.84 10.96 11.83
N LEU A 238 21.99 10.06 12.80
CA LEU A 238 22.65 8.78 12.57
C LEU A 238 21.94 7.94 11.51
N PHE A 239 20.60 7.84 11.55
CA PHE A 239 19.87 7.06 10.56
C PHE A 239 19.98 7.69 9.16
N HIS A 240 19.82 9.00 9.03
CA HIS A 240 19.97 9.68 7.74
C HIS A 240 21.40 9.58 7.16
N GLU A 241 22.43 9.51 8.01
CA GLU A 241 23.81 9.34 7.57
C GLU A 241 24.07 7.93 7.01
N VAL A 242 23.49 6.89 7.62
CA VAL A 242 23.71 5.49 7.22
C VAL A 242 22.75 5.00 6.14
N SER A 243 21.54 5.61 6.03
CA SER A 243 20.52 5.19 5.10
C SER A 243 20.93 5.40 3.65
N ARG A 244 20.57 4.43 2.83
CA ARG A 244 20.68 4.48 1.36
C ARG A 244 19.33 4.35 0.68
N ASN A 245 18.25 4.47 1.44
CA ASN A 245 16.89 4.35 0.94
C ASN A 245 16.48 5.65 0.23
N PRO A 246 16.31 5.64 -1.11
CA PRO A 246 15.94 6.85 -1.87
C PRO A 246 14.52 7.32 -1.59
N PHE A 247 13.70 6.50 -0.93
CA PHE A 247 12.33 6.84 -0.54
C PHE A 247 12.28 7.53 0.83
N LEU A 248 13.38 7.52 1.61
CA LEU A 248 13.47 8.22 2.88
C LEU A 248 13.48 9.74 2.63
N ILE A 249 12.45 10.42 3.12
CA ILE A 249 12.36 11.88 3.03
C ILE A 249 13.22 12.56 4.10
N SER A 250 13.58 13.82 3.88
CA SER A 250 14.48 14.57 4.77
C SER A 250 13.83 14.96 6.11
N GLN A 251 12.50 15.10 6.12
CA GLN A 251 11.77 15.41 7.35
C GLN A 251 11.55 14.15 8.17
N SER A 252 11.63 14.31 9.49
CA SER A 252 11.43 13.22 10.46
C SER A 252 10.47 13.67 11.56
N ILE A 253 9.87 12.69 12.25
CA ILE A 253 8.97 12.93 13.38
C ILE A 253 9.75 12.73 14.68
N ASP A 254 9.85 13.79 15.48
CA ASP A 254 10.46 13.75 16.82
C ASP A 254 9.54 13.03 17.80
N VAL A 255 9.81 11.75 18.05
CA VAL A 255 9.01 10.95 18.97
C VAL A 255 9.82 9.81 19.57
N HIS A 256 9.53 9.45 20.80
CA HIS A 256 9.96 8.16 21.34
C HIS A 256 8.90 7.11 20.93
N PRO A 257 9.26 6.05 20.19
CA PRO A 257 8.28 5.07 19.71
C PRO A 257 7.39 4.48 20.82
N ASP A 258 7.97 4.25 22.01
CA ASP A 258 7.25 3.69 23.15
C ASP A 258 6.36 4.70 23.89
N SER A 259 6.51 6.00 23.61
CA SER A 259 5.73 7.08 24.25
C SER A 259 4.60 7.59 23.38
N LEU A 260 4.37 6.98 22.21
CA LEU A 260 3.25 7.32 21.36
C LEU A 260 1.94 7.04 22.09
N SER A 261 1.17 8.09 22.34
CA SER A 261 -0.12 8.02 23.01
C SER A 261 -1.15 7.27 22.16
N SER A 262 -1.00 7.32 20.83
CA SER A 262 -1.82 6.58 19.88
C SER A 262 -1.18 6.57 18.49
N VAL A 263 -1.54 5.56 17.70
CA VAL A 263 -1.22 5.48 16.26
C VAL A 263 -1.81 6.68 15.50
N GLU A 264 -2.94 7.17 15.97
CA GLU A 264 -3.62 8.34 15.40
C GLU A 264 -2.80 9.64 15.52
N GLU A 265 -2.10 9.84 16.63
CA GLU A 265 -1.19 10.98 16.78
C GLU A 265 -0.01 10.88 15.81
N LEU A 266 0.54 9.69 15.63
CA LEU A 266 1.62 9.45 14.65
C LEU A 266 1.13 9.72 13.22
N ARG A 267 -0.07 9.26 12.87
CA ARG A 267 -0.73 9.53 11.58
C ARG A 267 -0.86 11.03 11.34
N HIS A 268 -1.39 11.76 12.31
CA HIS A 268 -1.59 13.20 12.19
C HIS A 268 -0.28 13.95 11.94
N ARG A 269 0.78 13.63 12.69
CA ARG A 269 2.11 14.24 12.52
C ARG A 269 2.73 13.87 11.16
N ALA A 270 2.58 12.62 10.73
CA ALA A 270 3.05 12.18 9.42
C ALA A 270 2.33 12.90 8.29
N TRP A 271 1.00 13.04 8.40
CA TRP A 271 0.22 13.74 7.39
C TRP A 271 0.64 15.21 7.24
N GLN A 272 0.95 15.91 8.31
CA GLN A 272 1.48 17.29 8.24
C GLN A 272 2.77 17.41 7.43
N ILE A 273 3.59 16.34 7.38
CA ILE A 273 4.81 16.28 6.58
C ILE A 273 4.50 15.87 5.14
N ILE A 274 3.60 14.91 4.94
CA ILE A 274 3.28 14.34 3.64
C ILE A 274 2.37 15.25 2.81
N GLU A 275 1.40 15.92 3.42
CA GLU A 275 0.42 16.74 2.70
C GLU A 275 1.05 17.78 1.77
N PRO A 276 2.06 18.58 2.18
CA PRO A 276 2.73 19.49 1.26
C PRO A 276 3.41 18.79 0.09
N LEU A 277 4.03 17.62 0.32
CA LEU A 277 4.71 16.84 -0.71
C LEU A 277 3.68 16.22 -1.67
N TYR A 278 2.58 15.72 -1.13
CA TYR A 278 1.46 15.20 -1.89
C TYR A 278 0.87 16.29 -2.80
N LEU A 279 0.55 17.45 -2.26
CA LEU A 279 -0.02 18.56 -3.02
C LEU A 279 0.95 19.05 -4.10
N ALA A 280 2.23 19.21 -3.78
CA ALA A 280 3.25 19.59 -4.74
C ALA A 280 3.40 18.59 -5.90
N ARG A 281 3.27 17.27 -5.60
CA ARG A 281 3.28 16.22 -6.62
C ARG A 281 2.07 16.32 -7.54
N LEU A 282 0.87 16.58 -6.99
CA LEU A 282 -0.34 16.76 -7.79
C LEU A 282 -0.25 18.00 -8.67
N ASP A 283 0.24 19.12 -8.12
CA ASP A 283 0.42 20.38 -8.87
C ASP A 283 1.42 20.19 -10.02
N ALA A 284 2.53 19.46 -9.79
CA ALA A 284 3.51 19.13 -10.82
C ALA A 284 2.92 18.28 -11.96
N LEU A 285 2.07 17.31 -11.64
CA LEU A 285 1.39 16.48 -12.65
C LEU A 285 0.39 17.29 -13.49
N VAL A 286 -0.34 18.22 -12.87
CA VAL A 286 -1.26 19.12 -13.57
C VAL A 286 -0.48 20.09 -14.46
N GLU A 287 0.66 20.61 -13.99
CA GLU A 287 1.54 21.47 -14.79
C GLU A 287 2.15 20.69 -15.97
N GLU A 288 2.61 19.45 -15.74
CA GLU A 288 3.12 18.58 -16.79
C GLU A 288 2.07 18.32 -17.88
N TYR A 289 0.80 18.05 -17.49
CA TYR A 289 -0.30 17.94 -18.43
C TYR A 289 -0.51 19.23 -19.23
N GLY A 290 -0.54 20.39 -18.57
CA GLY A 290 -0.69 21.69 -19.24
C GLY A 290 0.41 21.98 -20.26
N ASN A 291 1.66 21.63 -19.93
CA ASN A 291 2.81 21.76 -20.83
C ASN A 291 2.68 20.80 -22.02
N ALA A 292 2.32 19.55 -21.79
CA ALA A 292 2.07 18.55 -22.82
C ALA A 292 0.90 18.97 -23.75
N HIS A 293 -0.16 19.53 -23.18
CA HIS A 293 -1.30 20.04 -23.94
C HIS A 293 -0.89 21.14 -24.92
N SER A 294 -0.09 22.08 -24.47
CA SER A 294 0.46 23.13 -25.30
C SER A 294 1.34 22.62 -26.46
N GLY A 295 1.96 21.45 -26.26
CA GLY A 295 2.80 20.75 -27.25
C GLY A 295 2.05 19.75 -28.14
N GLY A 296 0.74 19.54 -27.94
CA GLY A 296 -0.04 18.53 -28.67
C GLY A 296 0.28 17.10 -28.24
N GLN A 297 0.85 16.91 -27.05
CA GLN A 297 1.24 15.61 -26.47
C GLN A 297 0.33 15.20 -25.29
N SER A 298 -0.89 15.67 -25.27
CA SER A 298 -1.90 15.26 -24.29
C SER A 298 -3.29 15.30 -24.89
N ASP A 299 -4.23 14.65 -24.21
CA ASP A 299 -5.64 14.65 -24.60
C ASP A 299 -6.51 14.48 -23.35
N ASP A 300 -7.77 14.91 -23.45
CA ASP A 300 -8.83 14.69 -22.46
C ASP A 300 -10.10 14.07 -23.06
N ASP A 301 -10.12 13.84 -24.36
CA ASP A 301 -11.16 13.06 -25.02
C ASP A 301 -10.96 11.57 -24.75
N LEU A 302 -11.93 10.94 -24.10
CA LEU A 302 -11.84 9.53 -23.70
C LEU A 302 -11.62 8.59 -24.88
N VAL A 303 -12.20 8.88 -26.03
CA VAL A 303 -12.05 8.04 -27.25
C VAL A 303 -10.63 8.14 -27.80
N GLN A 304 -10.02 9.35 -27.75
CA GLN A 304 -8.64 9.52 -28.18
C GLN A 304 -7.68 8.91 -27.17
N ILE A 305 -7.94 9.08 -25.89
CA ILE A 305 -7.17 8.45 -24.80
C ILE A 305 -7.19 6.93 -24.96
N ALA A 306 -8.36 6.31 -25.16
CA ALA A 306 -8.51 4.87 -25.34
C ALA A 306 -7.65 4.34 -26.51
N LYS A 307 -7.70 5.01 -27.66
CA LYS A 307 -6.87 4.66 -28.82
C LYS A 307 -5.37 4.82 -28.54
N ALA A 308 -5.02 5.86 -27.78
CA ALA A 308 -3.63 6.09 -27.40
C ALA A 308 -3.12 5.05 -26.39
N VAL A 309 -3.98 4.61 -25.46
CA VAL A 309 -3.65 3.54 -24.49
C VAL A 309 -3.42 2.24 -25.23
N VAL A 310 -4.35 1.80 -26.09
CA VAL A 310 -4.18 0.59 -26.93
C VAL A 310 -2.91 0.66 -27.76
N GLY A 311 -2.58 1.84 -28.29
CA GLY A 311 -1.34 2.06 -29.04
C GLY A 311 -0.06 2.17 -28.18
N GLY A 312 -0.14 2.00 -26.86
CA GLY A 312 1.00 2.09 -25.94
C GLY A 312 1.63 3.49 -25.85
N ARG A 313 0.91 4.54 -26.30
CA ARG A 313 1.42 5.91 -26.37
C ARG A 313 1.27 6.71 -25.08
N VAL A 314 0.44 6.26 -24.14
CA VAL A 314 0.21 6.97 -22.86
C VAL A 314 1.39 6.75 -21.94
N ALA A 315 2.01 7.84 -21.48
CA ALA A 315 3.02 7.84 -20.42
C ALA A 315 2.35 7.89 -19.05
N THR A 316 1.46 8.88 -18.86
CA THR A 316 0.73 9.10 -17.61
C THR A 316 -0.74 9.34 -17.90
N LEU A 317 -1.62 8.63 -17.20
CA LEU A 317 -3.05 8.83 -17.22
C LEU A 317 -3.51 9.34 -15.85
N LEU A 318 -4.12 10.51 -15.83
CA LEU A 318 -4.75 11.10 -14.65
C LEU A 318 -6.24 10.74 -14.68
N ILE A 319 -6.76 10.21 -13.56
CA ILE A 319 -8.17 9.77 -13.44
C ILE A 319 -8.80 10.44 -12.22
N GLU A 320 -10.03 10.90 -12.37
CA GLU A 320 -10.82 11.51 -11.30
C GLU A 320 -11.30 10.45 -10.29
N ALA A 321 -11.02 10.67 -9.00
CA ALA A 321 -11.22 9.69 -7.94
C ALA A 321 -12.68 9.26 -7.72
N GLN A 322 -13.63 10.19 -7.89
CA GLN A 322 -15.04 9.98 -7.54
C GLN A 322 -15.96 9.91 -8.76
N ARG A 323 -15.41 9.95 -9.96
CA ARG A 323 -16.19 9.90 -11.19
C ARG A 323 -16.29 8.47 -11.70
N GLU A 324 -17.48 8.11 -12.12
CA GLU A 324 -17.77 6.85 -12.80
C GLU A 324 -18.37 7.17 -14.17
N ILE A 325 -17.88 6.54 -15.21
CA ILE A 325 -18.40 6.67 -16.56
C ILE A 325 -18.84 5.29 -17.03
N PRO A 326 -20.16 4.99 -16.98
CA PRO A 326 -20.65 3.69 -17.32
C PRO A 326 -20.45 3.35 -18.79
N GLY A 327 -19.85 2.20 -19.06
CA GLY A 327 -19.57 1.72 -20.40
C GLY A 327 -18.65 0.50 -20.40
N THR A 328 -18.25 0.10 -21.59
CA THR A 328 -17.26 -0.95 -21.81
C THR A 328 -16.16 -0.45 -22.73
N LEU A 329 -14.93 -0.86 -22.49
CA LEU A 329 -13.75 -0.54 -23.30
C LEU A 329 -13.26 -1.77 -24.02
N ASN A 330 -13.24 -1.74 -25.37
CA ASN A 330 -12.58 -2.77 -26.13
C ASN A 330 -11.05 -2.63 -26.04
N ALA A 331 -10.40 -3.51 -25.30
CA ALA A 331 -8.94 -3.47 -25.05
C ALA A 331 -8.08 -3.65 -26.31
N THR A 332 -8.67 -4.07 -27.45
CA THR A 332 -7.94 -4.27 -28.71
C THR A 332 -8.10 -3.09 -29.66
N THR A 333 -9.31 -2.51 -29.74
CA THR A 333 -9.62 -1.44 -30.71
C THR A 333 -9.61 -0.05 -30.06
N GLY A 334 -9.79 0.05 -28.75
CA GLY A 334 -9.98 1.30 -28.03
C GLY A 334 -11.37 1.92 -28.26
N GLU A 335 -12.34 1.12 -28.73
CA GLU A 335 -13.72 1.57 -28.85
C GLU A 335 -14.38 1.57 -27.46
N ILE A 336 -15.13 2.65 -27.19
CA ILE A 336 -15.91 2.81 -25.95
C ILE A 336 -17.38 2.74 -26.33
N GLU A 337 -18.10 1.82 -25.69
CA GLU A 337 -19.56 1.73 -25.75
C GLU A 337 -20.14 2.21 -24.41
N TYR A 338 -20.80 3.37 -24.44
CA TYR A 338 -21.47 3.90 -23.25
C TYR A 338 -22.78 3.16 -23.01
N ALA A 339 -23.03 2.76 -21.77
CA ALA A 339 -24.22 2.01 -21.40
C ALA A 339 -24.75 2.44 -20.02
N ASP A 340 -25.90 1.92 -19.61
CA ASP A 340 -26.48 2.20 -18.29
C ASP A 340 -25.90 1.22 -17.25
N LEU A 341 -25.54 1.71 -16.06
CA LEU A 341 -25.06 0.93 -14.91
C LEU A 341 -26.00 -0.22 -14.49
N ALA A 342 -27.25 -0.23 -14.97
CA ALA A 342 -28.20 -1.30 -14.69
C ALA A 342 -27.85 -2.65 -15.34
N HIS A 343 -26.89 -2.70 -16.26
CA HIS A 343 -26.45 -3.94 -16.91
C HIS A 343 -25.25 -4.54 -16.17
N PRO A 344 -25.27 -5.82 -15.80
CA PRO A 344 -24.19 -6.48 -15.06
C PRO A 344 -22.85 -6.59 -15.81
N GLU A 345 -22.84 -6.33 -17.12
CA GLU A 345 -21.64 -6.32 -17.95
C GLU A 345 -21.02 -4.93 -18.13
N VAL A 346 -21.69 -3.88 -17.59
CA VAL A 346 -21.24 -2.49 -17.73
C VAL A 346 -20.32 -2.15 -16.58
N ASP A 347 -19.11 -1.74 -16.93
CA ASP A 347 -18.10 -1.29 -16.01
C ASP A 347 -17.87 0.25 -16.11
N ASP A 348 -16.88 0.79 -15.42
CA ASP A 348 -16.47 2.20 -15.52
C ASP A 348 -15.29 2.35 -16.50
N VAL A 349 -15.53 2.99 -17.58
CA VAL A 349 -14.54 3.26 -18.63
C VAL A 349 -13.24 3.87 -18.08
N LEU A 350 -13.31 4.69 -17.02
CA LEU A 350 -12.12 5.31 -16.45
C LEU A 350 -11.17 4.29 -15.82
N ASP A 351 -11.72 3.26 -15.21
CA ASP A 351 -10.92 2.23 -14.58
C ASP A 351 -10.41 1.22 -15.60
N ASP A 352 -11.20 0.87 -16.61
CA ASP A 352 -10.74 0.08 -17.74
C ASP A 352 -9.55 0.76 -18.46
N LEU A 353 -9.64 2.08 -18.66
CA LEU A 353 -8.53 2.87 -19.19
C LEU A 353 -7.30 2.84 -18.27
N GLY A 354 -7.53 2.90 -16.95
CA GLY A 354 -6.47 2.81 -15.95
C GLY A 354 -5.76 1.46 -16.01
N GLU A 355 -6.52 0.35 -15.96
CA GLU A 355 -5.96 -1.00 -16.05
C GLU A 355 -5.18 -1.19 -17.34
N LEU A 356 -5.77 -0.85 -18.48
CA LEU A 356 -5.13 -1.01 -19.77
C LEU A 356 -3.86 -0.15 -19.88
N THR A 357 -3.87 1.08 -19.34
CA THR A 357 -2.68 1.95 -19.29
C THR A 357 -1.53 1.29 -18.53
N LEU A 358 -1.80 0.68 -17.39
CA LEU A 358 -0.77 -0.04 -16.62
C LEU A 358 -0.25 -1.25 -17.37
N ARG A 359 -1.13 -2.05 -17.97
CA ARG A 359 -0.74 -3.21 -18.80
C ARG A 359 0.15 -2.81 -19.97
N MET A 360 -0.08 -1.61 -20.52
CA MET A 360 0.75 -1.04 -21.60
C MET A 360 2.00 -0.31 -21.08
N GLY A 361 2.31 -0.44 -19.76
CA GLY A 361 3.50 0.12 -19.13
C GLY A 361 3.46 1.64 -18.95
N GLY A 362 2.26 2.23 -18.91
CA GLY A 362 2.03 3.61 -18.51
C GLY A 362 1.88 3.74 -16.99
N GLN A 363 1.87 4.97 -16.51
CA GLN A 363 1.57 5.31 -15.13
C GLN A 363 0.12 5.80 -15.03
N VAL A 364 -0.57 5.44 -13.95
CA VAL A 364 -1.91 5.98 -13.65
C VAL A 364 -1.83 6.72 -12.32
N VAL A 365 -2.49 7.87 -12.22
CA VAL A 365 -2.59 8.64 -10.98
C VAL A 365 -4.04 9.05 -10.77
N VAL A 366 -4.58 8.71 -9.61
CA VAL A 366 -5.94 9.10 -9.23
C VAL A 366 -5.89 10.44 -8.52
N LEU A 367 -6.59 11.42 -9.08
CA LEU A 367 -6.66 12.78 -8.56
C LEU A 367 -8.00 13.07 -7.88
N PRO A 368 -8.02 13.87 -6.79
CA PRO A 368 -9.27 14.43 -6.28
C PRO A 368 -9.96 15.30 -7.35
N THR A 369 -11.29 15.36 -7.33
CA THR A 369 -12.10 16.14 -8.30
C THR A 369 -11.64 17.59 -8.42
N GLU A 370 -11.31 18.24 -7.29
CA GLU A 370 -10.89 19.64 -7.23
C GLU A 370 -9.49 19.90 -7.82
N ARG A 371 -8.73 18.83 -8.12
CA ARG A 371 -7.39 18.88 -8.71
C ARG A 371 -7.36 18.33 -10.14
N MET A 372 -8.48 17.85 -10.64
CA MET A 372 -8.54 17.32 -12.00
C MET A 372 -8.39 18.48 -13.02
N PRO A 373 -7.45 18.40 -14.00
CA PRO A 373 -7.23 19.48 -14.96
C PRO A 373 -8.33 19.56 -16.05
N THR A 374 -9.24 18.58 -16.12
CA THR A 374 -10.25 18.42 -17.17
C THR A 374 -11.62 18.14 -16.59
N GLU A 375 -12.66 18.39 -17.37
CA GLU A 375 -14.06 18.10 -17.00
C GLU A 375 -14.51 16.70 -17.46
N THR A 376 -13.71 16.00 -18.24
CA THR A 376 -14.04 14.66 -18.79
C THR A 376 -13.82 13.52 -17.79
N GLY A 377 -13.09 13.77 -16.71
CA GLY A 377 -12.71 12.77 -15.70
C GLY A 377 -11.41 12.03 -16.02
N ALA A 378 -10.79 12.28 -17.17
CA ALA A 378 -9.48 11.75 -17.53
C ALA A 378 -8.62 12.82 -18.21
N ALA A 379 -7.29 12.68 -18.08
CA ALA A 379 -6.30 13.48 -18.79
C ALA A 379 -5.07 12.60 -19.06
N ALA A 380 -4.67 12.47 -20.33
CA ALA A 380 -3.54 11.65 -20.72
C ALA A 380 -2.36 12.49 -21.17
N ILE A 381 -1.16 12.11 -20.75
CA ILE A 381 0.12 12.64 -21.23
C ILE A 381 0.77 11.56 -22.09
N TYR A 382 1.14 11.89 -23.31
CA TYR A 382 1.70 10.97 -24.26
C TYR A 382 3.22 10.89 -24.19
N ARG A 383 3.79 9.75 -24.55
CA ARG A 383 5.25 9.53 -24.61
C ARG A 383 5.89 10.28 -25.78
N TYR A 384 5.14 10.44 -26.88
CA TYR A 384 5.54 11.06 -28.14
C TYR A 384 4.32 11.47 -28.94
#